data_e24727421b763334fc99ee57838eabc8
#
_entry.id   e24727421b763334fc99ee57838eabc8
#
_cell.length_a   1.000
_cell.length_b   1.000
_cell.length_c   1.000
_cell.angle_alpha   90.00
_cell.angle_beta   90.00
_cell.angle_gamma   90.00
#
_symmetry.space_group_name_H-M   'P 1'
#
loop_
_entity.id
_entity.type
_entity.pdbx_description
1 polymer ?
#
loop_
_entity_poly.entity_id
_entity_poly.type
_entity_poly.pdbx_seq_one_letter_code
_entity_poly.pdbx_strand_id
1 'polypeptide(L)'
;MKPIIRYALAVVLAAGASAQNISKFVISDEASKKTLIKNEISADTAAKITQACIDFATKNNMAVSVFILSPTGQIVHAHRMDGQVPINTETALLKAQSVLYTRDSTHARANQIANNVALQLRWSKLPVFPTSGGLPIIVDGQMIGAIGVGGGNRDEDCAYQALTTVVGPQPALAPNTPVAAPGPAK
;
A
#
# COMPACT_ATOMS: atom_id res chain seq x y z
N MET A 1 72.15 -53.24 -10.69
CA MET A 1 71.28 -52.07 -11.00
C MET A 1 69.84 -52.54 -10.92
N LYS A 2 69.09 -52.12 -9.89
CA LYS A 2 67.68 -52.49 -9.70
C LYS A 2 66.78 -51.28 -10.18
N PRO A 3 65.71 -51.52 -10.96
CA PRO A 3 64.84 -50.50 -11.38
C PRO A 3 63.82 -50.07 -10.25
N ILE A 4 63.75 -48.84 -9.99
CA ILE A 4 62.78 -48.25 -9.06
C ILE A 4 61.44 -48.06 -9.80
N ILE A 5 60.43 -48.86 -9.43
CA ILE A 5 59.03 -48.67 -9.93
C ILE A 5 58.37 -47.59 -9.11
N ARG A 6 58.07 -46.50 -9.74
CA ARG A 6 57.27 -45.42 -9.17
C ARG A 6 55.77 -45.70 -9.39
N TYR A 7 55.07 -46.03 -8.32
CA TYR A 7 53.59 -46.06 -8.32
C TYR A 7 53.05 -44.65 -8.25
N ALA A 8 52.42 -44.16 -9.32
CA ALA A 8 51.64 -42.96 -9.29
C ALA A 8 50.24 -43.27 -8.76
N LEU A 9 49.94 -42.79 -7.56
CA LEU A 9 48.60 -42.90 -6.95
C LEU A 9 47.71 -41.80 -7.53
N ALA A 10 46.85 -42.17 -8.50
CA ALA A 10 45.84 -41.27 -9.01
C ALA A 10 44.66 -41.25 -8.04
N VAL A 11 44.55 -40.16 -7.26
CA VAL A 11 43.37 -39.90 -6.44
C VAL A 11 42.29 -39.29 -7.35
N VAL A 12 41.31 -40.10 -7.74
CA VAL A 12 40.12 -39.64 -8.41
C VAL A 12 39.16 -39.05 -7.36
N LEU A 13 39.17 -37.73 -7.19
CA LEU A 13 38.13 -37.02 -6.45
C LEU A 13 36.87 -37.03 -7.28
N ALA A 14 35.98 -37.97 -7.07
CA ALA A 14 34.62 -37.96 -7.54
C ALA A 14 33.85 -36.93 -6.71
N ALA A 15 33.86 -35.66 -7.13
CA ALA A 15 32.93 -34.65 -6.65
C ALA A 15 31.55 -35.00 -7.20
N GLY A 16 30.78 -35.80 -6.45
CA GLY A 16 29.37 -36.01 -6.68
C GLY A 16 28.61 -34.70 -6.42
N ALA A 17 28.58 -33.80 -7.39
CA ALA A 17 27.63 -32.70 -7.41
C ALA A 17 26.24 -33.30 -7.57
N SER A 18 25.53 -33.45 -6.45
CA SER A 18 24.09 -33.70 -6.48
C SER A 18 23.45 -32.48 -7.17
N ALA A 19 23.27 -32.55 -8.48
CA ALA A 19 22.44 -31.62 -9.20
C ALA A 19 21.02 -31.78 -8.63
N GLN A 20 20.67 -30.94 -7.64
CA GLN A 20 19.31 -30.89 -7.16
C GLN A 20 18.43 -30.55 -8.36
N ASN A 21 17.46 -31.41 -8.61
CA ASN A 21 16.55 -31.24 -9.74
C ASN A 21 15.63 -30.02 -9.47
N ILE A 22 16.15 -28.85 -9.82
CA ILE A 22 15.48 -27.55 -9.64
C ILE A 22 14.16 -27.52 -10.43
N SER A 23 14.00 -28.39 -11.45
CA SER A 23 12.78 -28.45 -12.26
C SER A 23 11.50 -28.71 -11.45
N LYS A 24 11.60 -29.31 -10.26
CA LYS A 24 10.45 -29.48 -9.35
C LYS A 24 9.94 -28.18 -8.74
N PHE A 25 10.75 -27.11 -8.74
CA PHE A 25 10.42 -25.82 -8.16
C PHE A 25 10.19 -24.74 -9.22
N VAL A 26 10.42 -25.07 -10.49
CA VAL A 26 10.17 -24.14 -11.60
C VAL A 26 8.72 -24.25 -12.01
N ILE A 27 7.99 -23.15 -11.90
CA ILE A 27 6.61 -23.04 -12.39
C ILE A 27 6.67 -22.98 -13.92
N SER A 28 5.82 -23.77 -14.63
CA SER A 28 5.72 -23.68 -16.07
C SER A 28 5.30 -22.28 -16.53
N ASP A 29 5.66 -21.88 -17.76
CA ASP A 29 5.31 -20.56 -18.30
C ASP A 29 3.80 -20.27 -18.25
N GLU A 30 2.96 -21.28 -18.46
CA GLU A 30 1.51 -21.13 -18.34
C GLU A 30 1.05 -20.94 -16.90
N ALA A 31 1.63 -21.67 -15.94
CA ALA A 31 1.35 -21.48 -14.52
C ALA A 31 1.88 -20.11 -14.04
N SER A 32 3.06 -19.69 -14.50
CA SER A 32 3.63 -18.37 -14.25
C SER A 32 2.70 -17.25 -14.76
N LYS A 33 2.18 -17.37 -15.98
CA LYS A 33 1.24 -16.39 -16.54
C LYS A 33 -0.03 -16.24 -15.70
N LYS A 34 -0.52 -17.33 -15.11
CA LYS A 34 -1.68 -17.31 -14.20
C LYS A 34 -1.37 -16.68 -12.85
N THR A 35 -0.13 -16.72 -12.38
CA THR A 35 0.29 -16.13 -11.10
C THR A 35 0.72 -14.66 -11.23
N LEU A 36 1.05 -14.20 -12.44
CA LEU A 36 1.49 -12.83 -12.74
C LEU A 36 0.34 -11.91 -13.13
N ILE A 37 -0.80 -11.96 -12.46
CA ILE A 37 -1.87 -10.98 -12.66
C ILE A 37 -1.40 -9.67 -12.01
N LYS A 38 -0.87 -8.75 -12.81
CA LYS A 38 -0.60 -7.38 -12.41
C LYS A 38 -1.88 -6.56 -12.55
N ASN A 39 -2.71 -6.58 -11.53
CA ASN A 39 -3.81 -5.63 -11.43
C ASN A 39 -3.30 -4.39 -10.70
N GLU A 40 -2.97 -3.36 -11.45
CA GLU A 40 -2.62 -2.06 -10.90
C GLU A 40 -3.40 -0.95 -11.62
N ILE A 41 -3.62 0.14 -10.91
CA ILE A 41 -4.31 1.29 -11.45
C ILE A 41 -3.50 1.94 -12.59
N SER A 42 -4.16 2.26 -13.69
CA SER A 42 -3.54 3.00 -14.79
C SER A 42 -3.37 4.48 -14.45
N ALA A 43 -2.39 5.15 -15.06
CA ALA A 43 -2.14 6.57 -14.89
C ALA A 43 -3.36 7.43 -15.31
N ASP A 44 -4.07 7.04 -16.37
CA ASP A 44 -5.29 7.72 -16.83
C ASP A 44 -6.41 7.63 -15.78
N THR A 45 -6.66 6.45 -15.22
CA THR A 45 -7.66 6.27 -14.16
C THR A 45 -7.26 7.03 -12.90
N ALA A 46 -5.98 7.00 -12.52
CA ALA A 46 -5.46 7.75 -11.37
C ALA A 46 -5.65 9.26 -11.54
N ALA A 47 -5.39 9.80 -12.73
CA ALA A 47 -5.63 11.21 -13.04
C ALA A 47 -7.12 11.58 -12.93
N LYS A 48 -8.03 10.73 -13.43
CA LYS A 48 -9.47 10.94 -13.32
C LYS A 48 -9.96 10.93 -11.87
N ILE A 49 -9.47 10.00 -11.05
CA ILE A 49 -9.79 9.96 -9.61
C ILE A 49 -9.30 11.24 -8.93
N THR A 50 -8.07 11.65 -9.23
CA THR A 50 -7.52 12.89 -8.68
C THR A 50 -8.38 14.09 -9.06
N GLN A 51 -8.78 14.21 -10.33
CA GLN A 51 -9.63 15.31 -10.79
C GLN A 51 -10.99 15.29 -10.09
N ALA A 52 -11.64 14.14 -9.94
CA ALA A 52 -12.90 14.03 -9.22
C ALA A 52 -12.80 14.46 -7.75
N CYS A 53 -11.67 14.17 -7.07
CA CYS A 53 -11.42 14.68 -5.72
C CYS A 53 -11.19 16.21 -5.70
N ILE A 54 -10.48 16.76 -6.67
CA ILE A 54 -10.30 18.23 -6.82
C ILE A 54 -11.64 18.91 -7.04
N ASP A 55 -12.50 18.37 -7.89
CA ASP A 55 -13.84 18.89 -8.17
C ASP A 55 -14.71 18.89 -6.89
N PHE A 56 -14.67 17.79 -6.13
CA PHE A 56 -15.31 17.72 -4.81
C PHE A 56 -14.76 18.77 -3.84
N ALA A 57 -13.45 18.91 -3.74
CA ALA A 57 -12.81 19.87 -2.86
C ALA A 57 -13.20 21.31 -3.22
N THR A 58 -13.13 21.65 -4.51
CA THR A 58 -13.51 22.97 -5.01
C THR A 58 -14.97 23.30 -4.70
N LYS A 59 -15.90 22.36 -4.95
CA LYS A 59 -17.32 22.51 -4.63
C LYS A 59 -17.58 22.73 -3.14
N ASN A 60 -16.72 22.22 -2.27
CA ASN A 60 -16.85 22.32 -0.82
C ASN A 60 -15.94 23.41 -0.21
N ASN A 61 -15.37 24.32 -1.01
CA ASN A 61 -14.43 25.36 -0.59
C ASN A 61 -13.23 24.80 0.20
N MET A 62 -12.70 23.67 -0.26
CA MET A 62 -11.53 23.02 0.31
C MET A 62 -10.37 23.11 -0.68
N ALA A 63 -9.15 23.07 -0.16
CA ALA A 63 -7.96 22.74 -0.94
C ALA A 63 -7.38 21.45 -0.41
N VAL A 64 -6.92 20.56 -1.29
CA VAL A 64 -6.40 19.24 -0.93
C VAL A 64 -5.11 18.92 -1.67
N SER A 65 -4.33 18.02 -1.08
CA SER A 65 -3.27 17.26 -1.77
C SER A 65 -3.75 15.81 -1.93
N VAL A 66 -3.54 15.23 -3.11
CA VAL A 66 -3.98 13.87 -3.44
C VAL A 66 -2.79 13.08 -3.95
N PHE A 67 -2.64 11.85 -3.46
CA PHE A 67 -1.68 10.87 -3.96
C PHE A 67 -2.40 9.58 -4.32
N ILE A 68 -2.10 9.05 -5.49
CA ILE A 68 -2.51 7.72 -5.95
C ILE A 68 -1.27 6.85 -6.08
N LEU A 69 -1.24 5.74 -5.36
CA LEU A 69 -0.14 4.78 -5.39
C LEU A 69 -0.57 3.48 -6.04
N SER A 70 0.36 2.84 -6.75
CA SER A 70 0.21 1.46 -7.20
C SER A 70 0.25 0.49 -6.02
N PRO A 71 -0.12 -0.79 -6.18
CA PRO A 71 -0.01 -1.79 -5.12
C PRO A 71 1.42 -2.02 -4.62
N THR A 72 2.42 -1.63 -5.41
CA THR A 72 3.85 -1.71 -5.07
C THR A 72 4.40 -0.43 -4.43
N GLY A 73 3.54 0.58 -4.17
CA GLY A 73 3.91 1.81 -3.50
C GLY A 73 4.51 2.90 -4.41
N GLN A 74 4.50 2.69 -5.74
CA GLN A 74 4.95 3.72 -6.68
C GLN A 74 3.86 4.78 -6.83
N ILE A 75 4.27 6.05 -6.94
CA ILE A 75 3.35 7.16 -7.23
C ILE A 75 2.92 7.03 -8.68
N VAL A 76 1.61 6.81 -8.90
CA VAL A 76 1.00 6.78 -10.23
C VAL A 76 0.53 8.16 -10.63
N HIS A 77 -0.07 8.91 -9.68
CA HIS A 77 -0.47 10.29 -9.86
C HIS A 77 -0.40 11.05 -8.53
N ALA A 78 -0.06 12.35 -8.60
CA ALA A 78 -0.06 13.23 -7.45
C ALA A 78 -0.48 14.65 -7.86
N HIS A 79 -1.24 15.32 -7.01
CA HIS A 79 -1.64 16.71 -7.20
C HIS A 79 -1.72 17.45 -5.86
N ARG A 80 -1.23 18.67 -5.85
CA ARG A 80 -1.39 19.61 -4.73
C ARG A 80 -2.12 20.85 -5.24
N MET A 81 -3.28 21.13 -4.69
CA MET A 81 -4.00 22.38 -4.99
C MET A 81 -3.26 23.58 -4.41
N ASP A 82 -3.46 24.74 -5.02
CA ASP A 82 -2.92 26.01 -4.51
C ASP A 82 -3.39 26.29 -3.08
N GLY A 83 -2.52 26.90 -2.29
CA GLY A 83 -2.80 27.22 -0.89
C GLY A 83 -2.57 26.06 0.09
N GLN A 84 -2.30 24.84 -0.37
CA GLN A 84 -1.97 23.73 0.55
C GLN A 84 -0.62 23.91 1.22
N VAL A 85 -0.60 23.69 2.54
CA VAL A 85 0.62 23.70 3.35
C VAL A 85 1.38 22.39 3.21
N PRO A 86 2.73 22.38 3.37
CA PRO A 86 3.56 21.20 3.16
C PRO A 86 3.10 19.98 3.93
N ILE A 87 2.72 20.14 5.19
CA ILE A 87 2.27 19.03 6.05
C ILE A 87 1.10 18.24 5.46
N ASN A 88 0.15 18.92 4.78
CA ASN A 88 -0.99 18.25 4.16
C ASN A 88 -0.59 17.41 2.95
N THR A 89 0.44 17.84 2.22
CA THR A 89 1.01 17.06 1.11
C THR A 89 1.73 15.81 1.63
N GLU A 90 2.53 15.96 2.69
CA GLU A 90 3.22 14.83 3.32
C GLU A 90 2.24 13.82 3.91
N THR A 91 1.23 14.30 4.65
CA THR A 91 0.23 13.40 5.26
C THR A 91 -0.66 12.72 4.22
N ALA A 92 -0.95 13.34 3.08
CA ALA A 92 -1.64 12.69 1.97
C ALA A 92 -0.86 11.47 1.46
N LEU A 93 0.45 11.63 1.24
CA LEU A 93 1.32 10.51 0.83
C LEU A 93 1.37 9.43 1.90
N LEU A 94 1.57 9.81 3.17
CA LEU A 94 1.63 8.87 4.30
C LEU A 94 0.31 8.09 4.47
N LYS A 95 -0.85 8.72 4.24
CA LYS A 95 -2.15 8.03 4.26
C LYS A 95 -2.23 6.96 3.16
N ALA A 96 -1.85 7.28 1.91
CA ALA A 96 -1.84 6.30 0.84
C ALA A 96 -0.89 5.13 1.12
N GLN A 97 0.31 5.41 1.63
CA GLN A 97 1.27 4.38 2.05
C GLN A 97 0.71 3.51 3.19
N SER A 98 0.06 4.13 4.17
CA SER A 98 -0.57 3.42 5.28
C SER A 98 -1.61 2.40 4.82
N VAL A 99 -2.42 2.74 3.81
CA VAL A 99 -3.38 1.82 3.19
C VAL A 99 -2.66 0.61 2.58
N LEU A 100 -1.55 0.81 1.89
CA LEU A 100 -0.78 -0.30 1.31
C LEU A 100 -0.22 -1.24 2.38
N TYR A 101 0.27 -0.69 3.50
CA TYR A 101 0.79 -1.48 4.61
C TYR A 101 -0.29 -2.26 5.34
N THR A 102 -1.45 -1.64 5.56
CA THR A 102 -2.48 -2.19 6.44
C THR A 102 -3.60 -2.91 5.69
N ARG A 103 -3.68 -2.71 4.38
CA ARG A 103 -4.74 -3.22 3.50
C ARG A 103 -6.14 -2.78 3.92
N ASP A 104 -6.24 -1.61 4.56
CA ASP A 104 -7.47 -1.09 5.11
C ASP A 104 -7.49 0.45 5.06
N SER A 105 -8.66 1.08 5.29
CA SER A 105 -8.73 2.53 5.38
C SER A 105 -7.93 3.04 6.59
N THR A 106 -7.35 4.22 6.45
CA THR A 106 -6.64 4.85 7.57
C THR A 106 -7.57 5.25 8.70
N HIS A 107 -8.86 5.48 8.42
CA HIS A 107 -9.89 5.72 9.42
C HIS A 107 -10.20 4.46 10.24
N ALA A 108 -10.36 3.31 9.63
CA ALA A 108 -10.54 2.04 10.35
C ALA A 108 -9.36 1.77 11.29
N ARG A 109 -8.14 2.11 10.87
CA ARG A 109 -6.96 1.98 11.72
C ARG A 109 -6.94 3.01 12.85
N ALA A 110 -7.35 4.24 12.60
CA ALA A 110 -7.53 5.24 13.65
C ALA A 110 -8.50 4.75 14.74
N ASN A 111 -9.65 4.20 14.34
CA ASN A 111 -10.64 3.62 15.25
C ASN A 111 -10.07 2.47 16.08
N GLN A 112 -9.29 1.59 15.44
CA GLN A 112 -8.68 0.44 16.13
C GLN A 112 -7.72 0.86 17.25
N ILE A 113 -6.98 1.96 17.07
CA ILE A 113 -5.99 2.41 18.03
C ILE A 113 -6.51 3.47 19.00
N ALA A 114 -7.67 4.09 18.73
CA ALA A 114 -8.18 5.27 19.47
C ALA A 114 -8.16 5.09 21.00
N ASN A 115 -8.50 3.89 21.48
CA ASN A 115 -8.59 3.59 22.91
C ASN A 115 -7.56 2.54 23.36
N ASN A 116 -6.46 2.35 22.60
CA ASN A 116 -5.44 1.33 22.88
C ASN A 116 -4.03 1.92 22.83
N VAL A 117 -3.55 2.40 23.98
CA VAL A 117 -2.21 3.00 24.10
C VAL A 117 -1.08 2.06 23.66
N ALA A 118 -1.20 0.76 23.95
CA ALA A 118 -0.18 -0.21 23.54
C ALA A 118 -0.09 -0.34 22.01
N LEU A 119 -1.24 -0.31 21.33
CA LEU A 119 -1.28 -0.29 19.85
C LEU A 119 -0.76 1.05 19.31
N GLN A 120 -1.13 2.18 19.91
CA GLN A 120 -0.61 3.50 19.51
C GLN A 120 0.93 3.52 19.55
N LEU A 121 1.52 3.05 20.65
CA LEU A 121 2.98 2.96 20.81
C LEU A 121 3.62 2.00 19.79
N ARG A 122 2.97 0.86 19.52
CA ARG A 122 3.45 -0.09 18.49
C ARG A 122 3.44 0.56 17.12
N TRP A 123 2.35 1.20 16.74
CA TRP A 123 2.18 1.77 15.41
C TRP A 123 3.03 3.03 15.20
N SER A 124 3.35 3.78 16.26
CA SER A 124 4.30 4.90 16.18
C SER A 124 5.73 4.50 15.73
N LYS A 125 6.03 3.21 15.73
CA LYS A 125 7.30 2.64 15.22
C LYS A 125 7.24 2.25 13.75
N LEU A 126 6.09 2.34 13.12
CA LEU A 126 5.85 1.96 11.72
C LEU A 126 5.55 3.22 10.89
N PRO A 127 5.83 3.22 9.59
CA PRO A 127 5.49 4.34 8.71
C PRO A 127 3.99 4.32 8.37
N VAL A 128 3.14 4.42 9.39
CA VAL A 128 1.68 4.40 9.29
C VAL A 128 1.12 5.67 9.91
N PHE A 129 0.25 6.33 9.15
CA PHE A 129 -0.43 7.57 9.55
C PHE A 129 -1.94 7.33 9.67
N PRO A 130 -2.44 6.90 10.84
CA PRO A 130 -3.83 6.48 11.04
C PRO A 130 -4.76 7.69 11.27
N THR A 131 -5.02 8.44 10.22
CA THR A 131 -6.01 9.53 10.19
C THR A 131 -6.83 9.42 8.94
N SER A 132 -8.11 9.80 8.98
CA SER A 132 -9.04 9.70 7.83
C SER A 132 -8.48 10.31 6.56
N GLY A 133 -8.80 9.71 5.41
CA GLY A 133 -8.42 10.21 4.08
C GLY A 133 -7.54 9.28 3.25
N GLY A 134 -7.15 8.12 3.79
CA GLY A 134 -6.50 7.04 3.04
C GLY A 134 -7.47 5.90 2.78
N LEU A 135 -7.69 5.53 1.51
CA LEU A 135 -8.59 4.44 1.10
C LEU A 135 -7.92 3.48 0.11
N PRO A 136 -8.21 2.18 0.20
CA PRO A 136 -7.85 1.23 -0.85
C PRO A 136 -8.69 1.50 -2.11
N ILE A 137 -8.10 1.32 -3.28
CA ILE A 137 -8.80 1.36 -4.56
C ILE A 137 -9.14 -0.07 -4.92
N ILE A 138 -10.43 -0.42 -4.83
CA ILE A 138 -10.90 -1.80 -5.02
C ILE A 138 -11.67 -1.90 -6.33
N VAL A 139 -11.29 -2.88 -7.16
CA VAL A 139 -12.00 -3.28 -8.37
C VAL A 139 -12.09 -4.79 -8.40
N ASP A 140 -13.28 -5.34 -8.62
CA ASP A 140 -13.54 -6.78 -8.63
C ASP A 140 -12.98 -7.52 -7.40
N GLY A 141 -13.09 -6.90 -6.22
CA GLY A 141 -12.60 -7.46 -4.96
C GLY A 141 -11.07 -7.41 -4.79
N GLN A 142 -10.34 -6.82 -5.73
CA GLN A 142 -8.89 -6.69 -5.68
C GLN A 142 -8.46 -5.25 -5.42
N MET A 143 -7.46 -5.07 -4.56
CA MET A 143 -6.85 -3.79 -4.34
C MET A 143 -5.83 -3.50 -5.46
N ILE A 144 -6.18 -2.57 -6.35
CA ILE A 144 -5.37 -2.16 -7.50
C ILE A 144 -4.51 -0.92 -7.24
N GLY A 145 -4.60 -0.35 -6.04
CA GLY A 145 -3.87 0.83 -5.62
C GLY A 145 -4.38 1.39 -4.31
N ALA A 146 -3.90 2.56 -3.95
CA ALA A 146 -4.34 3.31 -2.78
C ALA A 146 -4.42 4.81 -3.09
N ILE A 147 -5.40 5.48 -2.51
CA ILE A 147 -5.51 6.94 -2.51
C ILE A 147 -5.21 7.49 -1.11
N GLY A 148 -4.54 8.63 -1.05
CA GLY A 148 -4.41 9.42 0.16
C GLY A 148 -4.72 10.88 -0.12
N VAL A 149 -5.55 11.48 0.74
CA VAL A 149 -5.95 12.88 0.67
C VAL A 149 -5.57 13.58 1.96
N GLY A 150 -5.01 14.78 1.84
CA GLY A 150 -4.65 15.64 2.95
C GLY A 150 -5.05 17.08 2.65
N GLY A 151 -5.71 17.73 3.60
CA GLY A 151 -6.17 19.11 3.41
C GLY A 151 -7.18 19.57 4.45
N GLY A 152 -7.93 18.67 5.05
CA GLY A 152 -8.97 19.05 5.99
C GLY A 152 -9.72 17.90 6.63
N ASN A 153 -10.88 18.22 7.18
CA ASN A 153 -11.72 17.27 7.91
C ASN A 153 -12.60 16.38 7.02
N ARG A 154 -12.60 16.60 5.71
CA ARG A 154 -13.38 15.83 4.73
C ARG A 154 -12.49 15.11 3.71
N ASP A 155 -11.27 14.81 4.08
CA ASP A 155 -10.30 14.12 3.20
C ASP A 155 -10.82 12.75 2.75
N GLU A 156 -11.47 12.01 3.65
CA GLU A 156 -12.02 10.70 3.36
C GLU A 156 -13.25 10.76 2.45
N ASP A 157 -14.12 11.76 2.65
CA ASP A 157 -15.26 12.01 1.76
C ASP A 157 -14.79 12.30 0.34
N CYS A 158 -13.74 13.14 0.18
CA CYS A 158 -13.12 13.45 -1.10
C CYS A 158 -12.61 12.18 -1.80
N ALA A 159 -11.83 11.38 -1.07
CA ALA A 159 -11.32 10.11 -1.58
C ALA A 159 -12.45 9.16 -1.99
N TYR A 160 -13.43 8.96 -1.12
CA TYR A 160 -14.54 8.04 -1.34
C TYR A 160 -15.41 8.45 -2.52
N GLN A 161 -15.79 9.73 -2.58
CA GLN A 161 -16.58 10.28 -3.69
C GLN A 161 -15.84 10.14 -5.02
N ALA A 162 -14.54 10.43 -5.03
CA ALA A 162 -13.72 10.30 -6.24
C ALA A 162 -13.66 8.85 -6.73
N LEU A 163 -13.42 7.89 -5.82
CA LEU A 163 -13.35 6.48 -6.15
C LEU A 163 -14.69 5.96 -6.67
N THR A 164 -15.79 6.25 -5.98
CA THR A 164 -17.12 5.77 -6.38
C THR A 164 -17.56 6.37 -7.72
N THR A 165 -17.14 7.60 -8.03
CA THR A 165 -17.45 8.27 -9.31
C THR A 165 -16.70 7.65 -10.48
N VAL A 166 -15.43 7.28 -10.29
CA VAL A 166 -14.53 6.90 -11.40
C VAL A 166 -14.43 5.39 -11.59
N VAL A 167 -14.33 4.63 -10.50
CA VAL A 167 -14.13 3.17 -10.56
C VAL A 167 -15.33 2.36 -10.10
N GLY A 168 -16.38 3.03 -9.62
CA GLY A 168 -17.61 2.37 -9.19
C GLY A 168 -17.67 2.06 -7.70
N PRO A 169 -18.60 1.21 -7.26
CA PRO A 169 -18.85 0.95 -5.85
C PRO A 169 -17.60 0.55 -5.09
N GLN A 170 -17.39 1.16 -3.93
CA GLN A 170 -16.29 0.88 -3.02
C GLN A 170 -16.81 0.30 -1.69
N PRO A 171 -15.98 -0.40 -0.90
CA PRO A 171 -16.36 -0.82 0.44
C PRO A 171 -16.87 0.36 1.27
N ALA A 172 -17.84 0.11 2.14
CA ALA A 172 -18.38 1.15 3.02
C ALA A 172 -17.28 1.76 3.90
N LEU A 173 -17.37 3.06 4.14
CA LEU A 173 -16.46 3.74 5.05
C LEU A 173 -16.59 3.20 6.48
N ALA A 174 -15.50 3.19 7.23
CA ALA A 174 -15.52 2.85 8.63
C ALA A 174 -16.42 3.86 9.40
N PRO A 175 -17.24 3.38 10.34
CA PRO A 175 -18.06 4.27 11.15
C PRO A 175 -17.20 5.14 12.05
N ASN A 176 -17.67 6.35 12.37
CA ASN A 176 -17.02 7.18 13.37
C ASN A 176 -17.15 6.50 14.74
N THR A 177 -16.02 6.13 15.35
CA THR A 177 -16.00 5.60 16.70
C THR A 177 -15.94 6.75 17.69
N PRO A 178 -16.90 6.90 18.61
CA PRO A 178 -16.81 7.93 19.64
C PRO A 178 -15.53 7.72 20.45
N VAL A 179 -14.69 8.73 20.55
CA VAL A 179 -13.56 8.73 21.50
C VAL A 179 -14.17 8.67 22.88
N ALA A 180 -13.87 7.63 23.66
CA ALA A 180 -14.32 7.57 25.04
C ALA A 180 -13.85 8.82 25.78
N ALA A 181 -14.75 9.52 26.46
CA ALA A 181 -14.38 10.64 27.29
C ALA A 181 -13.27 10.17 28.27
N PRO A 182 -12.22 10.99 28.50
CA PRO A 182 -11.22 10.64 29.50
C PRO A 182 -11.94 10.36 30.82
N GLY A 183 -11.75 9.15 31.37
CA GLY A 183 -12.27 8.80 32.68
C GLY A 183 -11.80 9.82 33.72
N PRO A 184 -12.54 10.02 34.84
CA PRO A 184 -12.13 10.94 35.88
C PRO A 184 -10.71 10.61 36.32
N ALA A 185 -9.85 11.64 36.35
CA ALA A 185 -8.49 11.51 36.87
C ALA A 185 -8.55 10.93 38.29
N LYS A 186 -7.85 9.81 38.49
CA LYS A 186 -7.72 9.20 39.84
C LYS A 186 -6.67 9.96 40.64
#